data_ae736af6de344b21a010ad4eefcb2509
#
_entry.id   ae736af6de344b21a010ad4eefcb2509
#
_cell.length_a   1.000
_cell.length_b   1.000
_cell.length_c   1.000
_cell.angle_alpha   90.00
_cell.angle_beta   90.00
_cell.angle_gamma   90.00
#
_symmetry.space_group_name_H-M   'P 1'
#
loop_
_entity.id
_entity.type
_entity.pdbx_description
1 polymer ?
#
loop_
_entity_poly.entity_id
_entity_poly.type
_entity_poly.pdbx_seq_one_letter_code
_entity_poly.pdbx_strand_id
1 'polypeptide(L)'
;MKTEILKFCMAKGILLDREVGEVLSEFSEETAKEIIEKVSMLKGKIINRNFFCKNADSLKEIMPEGGFEKLCINLGISIEISREISPINAESVVESESMNHRRNVRVLYSSSNQTKKIEVKDFTKYFRVRYSMMRTVLQERPELENLTSINKISNQKQSFSIIGLVYGKRVTKNKNLMLEIEDLTGKILVLINQNKEEVYSQAQDILLDSVIGVRGSGSREMFFVNEIILPEAILREKNYLDRDECAAFISDIHIGSKMFLEKNFLKFIEWINGDLGDNKQREEALKVKYLFITGDTIDGVGVYPNQEQLSNIKDITEQYQKLASCLSRIRNDVSIILCPGQHDAVRVAEPQPALGKEFAWPLHELDNVILVSNPALVEIVNEKKKGVKILMYHGASMTPIINGVDSLRTIKAHDTPSKVVRFMLKNRHLCPIHSAVTYIPNEKVDELAISDVPDIITTGDLHKPDVDIYNNILIVCSSCWQSTTPFEEKVGNHPEPCKVPIVNLKTRAVKIIDFSEDEEIEEIKTCEEKGSELVCEVKGEKKEEVIVK
;
A
#
# COMPACT_ATOMS: atom_id res chain seq x y z
N MET A 1 14.47 36.31 -29.69
CA MET A 1 13.55 35.72 -30.68
C MET A 1 14.01 36.06 -32.07
N LYS A 2 14.13 35.08 -32.99
CA LYS A 2 14.58 35.31 -34.36
C LYS A 2 13.52 36.15 -35.10
N THR A 3 13.90 37.25 -35.72
CA THR A 3 12.99 38.22 -36.36
C THR A 3 12.10 37.59 -37.46
N GLU A 4 12.63 36.55 -38.12
CA GLU A 4 11.91 35.82 -39.20
C GLU A 4 10.73 34.96 -38.69
N ILE A 5 10.87 34.35 -37.49
CA ILE A 5 9.79 33.60 -36.85
C ILE A 5 8.61 34.52 -36.50
N LEU A 6 8.92 35.71 -35.96
CA LEU A 6 7.91 36.72 -35.66
C LEU A 6 7.17 37.20 -36.91
N LYS A 7 7.88 37.48 -37.96
CA LYS A 7 7.27 37.90 -39.26
C LYS A 7 6.35 36.81 -39.81
N PHE A 8 6.78 35.54 -39.67
CA PHE A 8 5.99 34.41 -40.13
C PHE A 8 4.69 34.25 -39.32
N CYS A 9 4.75 34.37 -37.98
CA CYS A 9 3.56 34.38 -37.14
C CYS A 9 2.60 35.50 -37.46
N MET A 10 3.11 36.74 -37.65
CA MET A 10 2.31 37.90 -38.01
C MET A 10 1.63 37.73 -39.37
N ALA A 11 2.32 37.17 -40.37
CA ALA A 11 1.76 36.88 -41.69
C ALA A 11 0.62 35.83 -41.63
N LYS A 12 0.63 34.93 -40.64
CA LYS A 12 -0.41 33.92 -40.40
C LYS A 12 -1.51 34.43 -39.43
N GLY A 13 -1.40 35.65 -38.90
CA GLY A 13 -2.37 36.21 -37.94
C GLY A 13 -2.29 35.56 -36.56
N ILE A 14 -1.13 35.04 -36.19
CA ILE A 14 -0.88 34.32 -34.93
C ILE A 14 -0.12 35.24 -33.99
N LEU A 15 -0.62 35.38 -32.76
CA LEU A 15 0.08 36.02 -31.65
C LEU A 15 0.85 34.94 -30.85
N LEU A 16 2.15 35.12 -30.74
CA LEU A 16 3.06 34.21 -30.03
C LEU A 16 3.48 34.82 -28.69
N ASP A 17 3.28 34.08 -27.61
CA ASP A 17 3.79 34.46 -26.28
C ASP A 17 5.31 34.48 -26.29
N ARG A 18 5.90 35.35 -25.47
CA ARG A 18 7.34 35.52 -25.36
C ARG A 18 8.07 34.24 -24.98
N GLU A 19 7.59 33.50 -23.96
CA GLU A 19 8.15 32.21 -23.53
C GLU A 19 8.19 31.20 -24.67
N VAL A 20 7.07 31.02 -25.35
CA VAL A 20 6.96 30.11 -26.50
C VAL A 20 7.87 30.55 -27.64
N GLY A 21 7.96 31.86 -27.88
CA GLY A 21 8.85 32.41 -28.90
C GLY A 21 10.34 32.20 -28.60
N GLU A 22 10.75 32.27 -27.35
CA GLU A 22 12.13 31.97 -26.91
C GLU A 22 12.46 30.49 -27.15
N VAL A 23 11.58 29.59 -26.76
CA VAL A 23 11.76 28.13 -26.96
C VAL A 23 11.76 27.75 -28.45
N LEU A 24 10.86 28.31 -29.26
CA LEU A 24 10.88 28.08 -30.71
C LEU A 24 12.14 28.60 -31.40
N SER A 25 12.83 29.58 -30.77
CA SER A 25 14.10 30.09 -31.28
C SER A 25 15.29 29.15 -31.11
N GLU A 26 15.15 28.12 -30.28
CA GLU A 26 16.15 27.07 -30.08
C GLU A 26 16.12 25.99 -31.18
N PHE A 27 15.03 25.94 -31.94
CA PHE A 27 14.91 25.06 -33.11
C PHE A 27 15.50 25.72 -34.37
N SER A 28 15.71 24.90 -35.41
CA SER A 28 16.02 25.44 -36.73
C SER A 28 14.86 26.30 -37.24
N GLU A 29 15.16 27.30 -38.08
CA GLU A 29 14.13 28.20 -38.62
C GLU A 29 13.05 27.45 -39.42
N GLU A 30 13.45 26.39 -40.14
CA GLU A 30 12.53 25.53 -40.90
C GLU A 30 11.63 24.72 -39.97
N THR A 31 12.19 24.09 -38.92
CA THR A 31 11.43 23.33 -37.94
C THR A 31 10.47 24.21 -37.15
N ALA A 32 10.90 25.42 -36.74
CA ALA A 32 10.05 26.37 -36.03
C ALA A 32 8.87 26.84 -36.89
N LYS A 33 9.07 27.12 -38.20
CA LYS A 33 8.01 27.45 -39.14
C LYS A 33 7.04 26.31 -39.36
N GLU A 34 7.52 25.07 -39.48
CA GLU A 34 6.71 23.85 -39.58
C GLU A 34 5.81 23.65 -38.35
N ILE A 35 6.36 23.81 -37.16
CA ILE A 35 5.62 23.76 -35.89
C ILE A 35 4.51 24.79 -35.86
N ILE A 36 4.82 26.05 -36.18
CA ILE A 36 3.84 27.14 -36.21
C ILE A 36 2.74 26.88 -37.25
N GLU A 37 3.08 26.33 -38.40
CA GLU A 37 2.13 26.00 -39.46
C GLU A 37 1.15 24.92 -39.02
N LYS A 38 1.66 23.83 -38.41
CA LYS A 38 0.84 22.75 -37.86
C LYS A 38 -0.04 23.23 -36.70
N VAL A 39 0.50 24.04 -35.80
CA VAL A 39 -0.24 24.68 -34.69
C VAL A 39 -1.34 25.63 -35.23
N SER A 40 -1.10 26.30 -36.34
CA SER A 40 -2.11 27.17 -36.98
C SER A 40 -3.34 26.42 -37.48
N MET A 41 -3.21 25.17 -37.85
CA MET A 41 -4.33 24.30 -38.26
C MET A 41 -5.30 24.01 -37.11
N LEU A 42 -4.88 24.10 -35.86
CA LEU A 42 -5.70 23.94 -34.65
C LEU A 42 -6.53 25.21 -34.31
N LYS A 43 -6.62 26.17 -35.22
CA LYS A 43 -7.40 27.44 -35.13
C LYS A 43 -7.04 28.32 -33.92
N GLY A 44 -5.87 28.17 -33.32
CA GLY A 44 -5.37 29.02 -32.24
C GLY A 44 -4.85 30.34 -32.76
N LYS A 45 -5.46 31.48 -32.37
CA LYS A 45 -4.95 32.82 -32.69
C LYS A 45 -3.87 33.31 -31.73
N ILE A 46 -3.81 32.76 -30.53
CA ILE A 46 -2.85 33.06 -29.48
C ILE A 46 -2.16 31.76 -29.04
N ILE A 47 -0.86 31.67 -29.28
CA ILE A 47 -0.06 30.51 -28.92
C ILE A 47 0.73 30.88 -27.67
N ASN A 48 0.28 30.35 -26.53
CA ASN A 48 0.93 30.45 -25.22
C ASN A 48 1.10 29.05 -24.61
N ARG A 49 1.73 28.97 -23.46
CA ARG A 49 1.93 27.71 -22.72
C ARG A 49 0.62 26.93 -22.51
N ASN A 50 -0.48 27.61 -22.14
CA ASN A 50 -1.77 26.99 -21.95
C ASN A 50 -2.38 26.39 -23.24
N PHE A 51 -2.05 26.96 -24.41
CA PHE A 51 -2.47 26.42 -25.70
C PHE A 51 -1.84 25.04 -25.93
N PHE A 52 -0.55 24.89 -25.63
CA PHE A 52 0.15 23.59 -25.73
C PHE A 52 -0.42 22.58 -24.75
N CYS A 53 -0.70 22.96 -23.49
CA CYS A 53 -1.31 22.07 -22.50
C CYS A 53 -2.69 21.55 -22.94
N LYS A 54 -3.53 22.43 -23.54
CA LYS A 54 -4.88 22.06 -23.96
C LYS A 54 -4.95 21.22 -25.24
N ASN A 55 -3.94 21.28 -26.07
CA ASN A 55 -3.91 20.61 -27.37
C ASN A 55 -2.77 19.58 -27.47
N ALA A 56 -2.29 19.09 -26.32
CA ALA A 56 -1.14 18.22 -26.24
C ALA A 56 -1.24 16.97 -27.13
N ASP A 57 -2.38 16.27 -27.08
CA ASP A 57 -2.61 15.03 -27.84
C ASP A 57 -2.60 15.30 -29.35
N SER A 58 -3.32 16.33 -29.81
CA SER A 58 -3.37 16.72 -31.24
C SER A 58 -2.00 17.21 -31.73
N LEU A 59 -1.22 17.87 -30.90
CA LEU A 59 0.12 18.37 -31.24
C LEU A 59 1.14 17.24 -31.34
N LYS A 60 1.01 16.21 -30.51
CA LYS A 60 1.87 15.03 -30.54
C LYS A 60 1.76 14.25 -31.85
N GLU A 61 0.53 14.14 -32.39
CA GLU A 61 0.29 13.43 -33.65
C GLU A 61 0.84 14.17 -34.89
N ILE A 62 0.92 15.51 -34.83
CA ILE A 62 1.29 16.34 -35.97
C ILE A 62 2.72 16.87 -35.92
N MET A 63 3.46 16.70 -34.82
CA MET A 63 4.84 17.15 -34.68
C MET A 63 5.87 16.09 -35.07
N PRO A 64 7.07 16.48 -35.55
CA PRO A 64 8.14 15.52 -35.85
C PRO A 64 8.54 14.71 -34.62
N GLU A 65 8.99 13.48 -34.83
CA GLU A 65 9.45 12.57 -33.77
C GLU A 65 10.51 13.23 -32.87
N GLY A 66 10.27 13.27 -31.55
CA GLY A 66 11.12 13.95 -30.56
C GLY A 66 10.99 15.49 -30.49
N GLY A 67 10.28 16.13 -31.43
CA GLY A 67 10.09 17.59 -31.44
C GLY A 67 9.10 18.09 -30.41
N PHE A 68 8.04 17.32 -30.15
CA PHE A 68 7.03 17.64 -29.18
C PHE A 68 7.55 17.52 -27.74
N GLU A 69 8.26 16.43 -27.41
CA GLU A 69 8.87 16.22 -26.09
C GLU A 69 9.87 17.33 -25.78
N LYS A 70 10.70 17.71 -26.75
CA LYS A 70 11.71 18.76 -26.60
C LYS A 70 11.08 20.14 -26.37
N LEU A 71 9.99 20.43 -27.06
CA LEU A 71 9.22 21.66 -26.87
C LEU A 71 8.58 21.71 -25.47
N CYS A 72 8.02 20.61 -25.02
CA CYS A 72 7.38 20.51 -23.72
C CYS A 72 8.36 20.61 -22.56
N ILE A 73 9.52 19.96 -22.65
CA ILE A 73 10.59 20.07 -21.66
C ILE A 73 11.05 21.54 -21.51
N ASN A 74 11.27 22.22 -22.63
CA ASN A 74 11.75 23.60 -22.65
C ASN A 74 10.70 24.60 -22.16
N LEU A 75 9.40 24.32 -22.37
CA LEU A 75 8.31 25.14 -21.82
C LEU A 75 7.97 24.78 -20.36
N GLY A 76 8.65 23.79 -19.75
CA GLY A 76 8.35 23.31 -18.40
C GLY A 76 6.90 22.81 -18.29
N ILE A 77 6.34 22.29 -19.37
CA ILE A 77 5.02 21.66 -19.41
C ILE A 77 5.20 20.21 -18.95
N SER A 78 4.78 19.92 -17.74
CA SER A 78 4.53 18.53 -17.33
C SER A 78 3.32 18.06 -18.12
N ILE A 79 3.54 17.31 -19.18
CA ILE A 79 2.45 16.59 -19.83
C ILE A 79 2.13 15.44 -18.91
N GLU A 80 1.05 15.55 -18.14
CA GLU A 80 0.24 14.38 -17.86
C GLU A 80 -0.33 13.98 -19.24
N ILE A 81 0.42 13.13 -19.92
CA ILE A 81 -0.17 12.35 -21.01
C ILE A 81 -1.25 11.56 -20.28
N SER A 82 -2.50 11.95 -20.46
CA SER A 82 -3.63 11.05 -20.34
C SER A 82 -3.43 9.97 -21.41
N ARG A 83 -2.44 9.13 -21.18
CA ARG A 83 -2.59 7.76 -21.61
C ARG A 83 -3.79 7.27 -20.79
N GLU A 84 -4.84 6.81 -21.44
CA GLU A 84 -5.56 5.66 -20.90
C GLU A 84 -4.57 4.93 -20.07
N ILE A 85 -4.85 4.71 -18.80
CA ILE A 85 -3.92 4.16 -17.82
C ILE A 85 -3.39 2.85 -18.38
N SER A 86 -2.41 2.96 -19.25
CA SER A 86 -1.46 1.91 -19.54
C SER A 86 -0.45 1.98 -18.41
N PRO A 87 -0.12 0.87 -17.77
CA PRO A 87 0.63 0.84 -16.53
C PRO A 87 1.94 1.61 -16.67
N ILE A 88 2.26 2.35 -15.63
CA ILE A 88 3.50 3.09 -15.42
C ILE A 88 4.68 2.24 -15.89
N ASN A 89 5.34 2.66 -16.98
CA ASN A 89 6.58 2.08 -17.44
C ASN A 89 7.68 2.37 -16.41
N ALA A 90 7.97 1.38 -15.59
CA ALA A 90 9.34 1.18 -15.16
C ALA A 90 10.07 0.52 -16.35
N GLU A 91 11.18 1.08 -16.81
CA GLU A 91 12.03 0.47 -17.85
C GLU A 91 12.61 -0.92 -17.47
N SER A 92 12.32 -1.41 -16.26
CA SER A 92 12.57 -2.77 -15.79
C SER A 92 11.38 -3.74 -15.97
N VAL A 93 10.23 -3.27 -16.51
CA VAL A 93 9.00 -4.07 -16.69
C VAL A 93 8.81 -4.52 -18.14
N VAL A 94 9.58 -4.00 -19.11
CA VAL A 94 9.37 -4.30 -20.55
C VAL A 94 9.63 -5.77 -20.89
N GLU A 95 10.46 -6.48 -20.12
CA GLU A 95 10.62 -7.94 -20.31
C GLU A 95 9.50 -8.76 -19.65
N SER A 96 8.70 -8.15 -18.74
CA SER A 96 7.64 -8.86 -18.01
C SER A 96 6.25 -8.78 -18.67
N GLU A 97 5.97 -7.82 -19.56
CA GLU A 97 4.64 -7.67 -20.15
C GLU A 97 4.18 -8.83 -21.02
N SER A 98 5.07 -9.47 -21.77
CA SER A 98 4.71 -10.64 -22.57
C SER A 98 4.53 -11.92 -21.75
N MET A 99 5.15 -12.01 -20.55
CA MET A 99 5.03 -13.14 -19.63
C MET A 99 3.87 -12.96 -18.65
N ASN A 100 3.56 -11.73 -18.22
CA ASN A 100 2.48 -11.44 -17.26
C ASN A 100 1.09 -11.83 -17.77
N HIS A 101 0.83 -11.76 -19.07
CA HIS A 101 -0.43 -12.25 -19.64
C HIS A 101 -0.65 -13.77 -19.47
N ARG A 102 0.41 -14.56 -19.31
CA ARG A 102 0.29 -16.00 -19.06
C ARG A 102 -0.08 -16.35 -17.61
N ARG A 103 0.05 -15.39 -16.66
CA ARG A 103 -0.07 -15.65 -15.22
C ARG A 103 -1.27 -14.99 -14.55
N ASN A 104 -2.05 -14.22 -15.27
CA ASN A 104 -3.21 -13.51 -14.72
C ASN A 104 -2.88 -12.60 -13.53
N VAL A 105 -1.66 -12.05 -13.46
CA VAL A 105 -1.20 -11.14 -12.40
C VAL A 105 -0.90 -9.77 -13.00
N ARG A 106 -1.46 -8.72 -12.42
CA ARG A 106 -1.21 -7.33 -12.77
C ARG A 106 -0.75 -6.56 -11.54
N VAL A 107 0.38 -5.91 -11.61
CA VAL A 107 0.82 -4.98 -10.56
C VAL A 107 0.15 -3.63 -10.80
N LEU A 108 -0.76 -3.23 -9.91
CA LEU A 108 -1.48 -1.96 -9.99
C LEU A 108 -0.68 -0.82 -9.37
N TYR A 109 0.05 -1.12 -8.30
CA TYR A 109 0.92 -0.18 -7.62
C TYR A 109 2.17 -0.88 -7.09
N SER A 110 3.32 -0.31 -7.40
CA SER A 110 4.62 -0.65 -6.82
C SER A 110 5.49 0.60 -6.86
N SER A 111 6.00 1.01 -5.69
CA SER A 111 6.80 2.24 -5.57
C SER A 111 8.13 2.12 -6.30
N SER A 112 8.50 3.18 -7.02
CA SER A 112 9.81 3.26 -7.65
C SER A 112 10.90 3.71 -6.67
N ASN A 113 12.14 3.35 -6.95
CA ASN A 113 13.27 3.78 -6.14
C ASN A 113 13.54 5.29 -6.38
N GLN A 114 13.17 6.14 -5.42
CA GLN A 114 13.44 7.58 -5.48
C GLN A 114 14.78 7.90 -4.81
N THR A 115 15.63 8.60 -5.53
CA THR A 115 16.99 9.00 -5.07
C THR A 115 17.11 10.49 -4.73
N LYS A 116 16.00 11.19 -4.53
CA LYS A 116 15.98 12.63 -4.24
C LYS A 116 16.54 12.92 -2.84
N LYS A 117 17.35 13.99 -2.72
CA LYS A 117 17.72 14.55 -1.40
C LYS A 117 16.47 15.11 -0.71
N ILE A 118 16.19 14.60 0.49
CA ILE A 118 15.03 14.99 1.28
C ILE A 118 15.33 16.28 2.06
N GLU A 119 14.37 17.21 2.06
CA GLU A 119 14.40 18.47 2.80
C GLU A 119 13.17 18.60 3.71
N VAL A 120 13.24 19.46 4.72
CA VAL A 120 12.12 19.70 5.66
C VAL A 120 10.81 20.08 4.94
N LYS A 121 10.92 20.86 3.86
CA LYS A 121 9.75 21.24 3.05
C LYS A 121 9.02 20.06 2.41
N ASP A 122 9.71 18.94 2.16
CA ASP A 122 9.12 17.75 1.54
C ASP A 122 8.15 17.07 2.51
N PHE A 123 8.46 17.05 3.82
CA PHE A 123 7.54 16.58 4.84
C PHE A 123 6.29 17.45 4.95
N THR A 124 6.44 18.78 4.87
CA THR A 124 5.27 19.68 4.88
C THR A 124 4.36 19.44 3.67
N LYS A 125 4.94 19.21 2.49
CA LYS A 125 4.17 18.87 1.29
C LYS A 125 3.48 17.51 1.44
N TYR A 126 4.20 16.52 1.96
CA TYR A 126 3.68 15.18 2.21
C TYR A 126 2.42 15.19 3.09
N PHE A 127 2.44 15.91 4.23
CA PHE A 127 1.25 16.05 5.08
C PHE A 127 0.09 16.78 4.41
N ARG A 128 0.37 17.75 3.54
CA ARG A 128 -0.67 18.42 2.73
C ARG A 128 -1.30 17.45 1.73
N VAL A 129 -0.50 16.59 1.11
CA VAL A 129 -0.99 15.54 0.21
C VAL A 129 -1.85 14.53 0.97
N ARG A 130 -1.37 14.01 2.11
CA ARG A 130 -2.15 13.14 2.99
C ARG A 130 -3.51 13.75 3.35
N TYR A 131 -3.48 14.99 3.84
CA TYR A 131 -4.70 15.72 4.17
C TYR A 131 -5.65 15.81 2.97
N SER A 132 -5.14 16.17 1.80
CA SER A 132 -5.96 16.32 0.59
C SER A 132 -6.58 14.99 0.15
N MET A 133 -5.80 13.90 0.17
CA MET A 133 -6.29 12.56 -0.18
C MET A 133 -7.40 12.10 0.78
N MET A 134 -7.17 12.18 2.08
CA MET A 134 -8.15 11.75 3.09
C MET A 134 -9.37 12.68 3.12
N ARG A 135 -9.18 13.98 2.90
CA ARG A 135 -10.28 14.93 2.77
C ARG A 135 -11.23 14.56 1.63
N THR A 136 -10.71 14.15 0.48
CA THR A 136 -11.53 13.71 -0.66
C THR A 136 -12.43 12.53 -0.27
N VAL A 137 -11.89 11.57 0.47
CA VAL A 137 -12.65 10.42 0.98
C VAL A 137 -13.71 10.83 1.99
N LEU A 138 -13.33 11.69 2.96
CA LEU A 138 -14.23 12.13 4.02
C LEU A 138 -15.34 13.06 3.51
N GLN A 139 -15.11 13.84 2.46
CA GLN A 139 -16.14 14.69 1.86
C GLN A 139 -17.32 13.91 1.25
N GLU A 140 -17.12 12.63 0.92
CA GLU A 140 -18.19 11.74 0.42
C GLU A 140 -19.05 11.16 1.56
N ARG A 141 -18.68 11.40 2.83
CA ARG A 141 -19.42 10.87 3.99
C ARG A 141 -20.66 11.72 4.27
N PRO A 142 -21.86 11.12 4.20
CA PRO A 142 -23.10 11.86 4.44
C PRO A 142 -23.24 12.38 5.87
N GLU A 143 -22.51 11.81 6.84
CA GLU A 143 -22.50 12.23 8.24
C GLU A 143 -21.86 13.61 8.45
N LEU A 144 -21.02 14.08 7.51
CA LEU A 144 -20.34 15.38 7.58
C LEU A 144 -21.19 16.50 6.98
N GLU A 145 -22.35 16.76 7.59
CA GLU A 145 -23.23 17.86 7.21
C GLU A 145 -22.61 19.23 7.51
N ASN A 146 -22.93 20.26 6.73
CA ASN A 146 -22.46 21.64 6.91
C ASN A 146 -20.94 21.75 7.03
N LEU A 147 -20.21 21.02 6.16
CA LEU A 147 -18.76 20.99 6.17
C LEU A 147 -18.17 22.40 5.97
N THR A 148 -17.35 22.84 6.91
CA THR A 148 -16.82 24.20 6.98
C THR A 148 -15.30 24.17 7.16
N SER A 149 -14.58 25.05 6.45
CA SER A 149 -13.15 25.28 6.68
C SER A 149 -12.92 26.06 7.96
N ILE A 150 -11.85 25.78 8.69
CA ILE A 150 -11.58 26.33 10.03
C ILE A 150 -11.57 27.87 10.03
N ASN A 151 -11.02 28.52 9.00
CA ASN A 151 -10.99 30.00 8.91
C ASN A 151 -12.36 30.64 8.69
N LYS A 152 -13.38 29.88 8.27
CA LYS A 152 -14.76 30.37 8.05
C LYS A 152 -15.66 30.20 9.27
N ILE A 153 -15.16 29.55 10.33
CA ILE A 153 -15.93 29.36 11.57
C ILE A 153 -16.09 30.71 12.25
N SER A 154 -17.35 31.07 12.55
CA SER A 154 -17.69 32.32 13.25
C SER A 154 -17.47 32.20 14.76
N ASN A 155 -17.48 33.34 15.45
CA ASN A 155 -17.46 33.39 16.92
C ASN A 155 -18.82 33.04 17.55
N GLN A 156 -19.89 32.97 16.75
CA GLN A 156 -21.22 32.56 17.22
C GLN A 156 -21.28 31.02 17.25
N LYS A 157 -21.97 30.52 18.28
CA LYS A 157 -22.19 29.08 18.44
C LYS A 157 -23.13 28.58 17.34
N GLN A 158 -22.64 27.58 16.58
CA GLN A 158 -23.38 26.92 15.49
C GLN A 158 -23.01 25.46 15.41
N SER A 159 -23.83 24.66 14.70
CA SER A 159 -23.52 23.26 14.37
C SER A 159 -22.90 23.18 12.99
N PHE A 160 -21.78 22.45 12.89
CA PHE A 160 -21.06 22.24 11.63
C PHE A 160 -20.17 21.01 11.72
N SER A 161 -19.58 20.64 10.60
CA SER A 161 -18.56 19.59 10.50
C SER A 161 -17.24 20.18 10.00
N ILE A 162 -16.13 19.60 10.43
CA ILE A 162 -14.79 19.93 9.94
C ILE A 162 -14.04 18.65 9.59
N ILE A 163 -13.15 18.73 8.61
CA ILE A 163 -12.17 17.69 8.32
C ILE A 163 -10.81 18.28 8.61
N GLY A 164 -9.98 17.55 9.35
CA GLY A 164 -8.64 18.02 9.65
C GLY A 164 -7.69 16.92 10.10
N LEU A 165 -6.42 17.28 10.12
CA LEU A 165 -5.33 16.47 10.63
C LEU A 165 -5.19 16.70 12.13
N VAL A 166 -5.02 15.64 12.91
CA VAL A 166 -4.84 15.69 14.35
C VAL A 166 -3.41 16.12 14.66
N TYR A 167 -3.25 17.40 15.03
CA TYR A 167 -1.97 18.01 15.37
C TYR A 167 -1.56 17.74 16.81
N GLY A 168 -2.53 17.70 17.73
CA GLY A 168 -2.27 17.52 19.15
C GLY A 168 -3.41 16.79 19.86
N LYS A 169 -3.08 16.09 20.95
CA LYS A 169 -4.00 15.32 21.77
C LYS A 169 -3.60 15.44 23.24
N ARG A 170 -4.54 15.78 24.12
CA ARG A 170 -4.30 15.84 25.57
C ARG A 170 -5.58 15.60 26.36
N VAL A 171 -5.41 15.10 27.59
CA VAL A 171 -6.49 14.99 28.57
C VAL A 171 -6.53 16.26 29.42
N THR A 172 -7.73 16.85 29.61
CA THR A 172 -7.95 18.03 30.45
C THR A 172 -8.00 17.65 31.93
N LYS A 173 -7.91 18.66 32.83
CA LYS A 173 -8.07 18.44 34.28
C LYS A 173 -9.40 17.76 34.64
N ASN A 174 -10.45 18.02 33.87
CA ASN A 174 -11.78 17.43 34.05
C ASN A 174 -11.91 16.09 33.28
N LYS A 175 -10.83 15.43 32.95
CA LYS A 175 -10.77 14.15 32.25
C LYS A 175 -11.42 14.12 30.84
N ASN A 176 -11.81 15.27 30.29
CA ASN A 176 -12.24 15.36 28.90
C ASN A 176 -11.03 15.22 27.96
N LEU A 177 -11.23 14.71 26.77
CA LEU A 177 -10.20 14.68 25.75
C LEU A 177 -10.27 15.95 24.90
N MET A 178 -9.12 16.54 24.65
CA MET A 178 -8.98 17.71 23.79
C MET A 178 -8.05 17.37 22.64
N LEU A 179 -8.52 17.55 21.41
CA LEU A 179 -7.71 17.45 20.20
C LEU A 179 -7.49 18.87 19.65
N GLU A 180 -6.31 19.09 19.11
CA GLU A 180 -6.02 20.22 18.22
C GLU A 180 -6.06 19.69 16.80
N ILE A 181 -6.98 20.19 15.99
CA ILE A 181 -7.19 19.76 14.61
C ILE A 181 -6.83 20.91 13.68
N GLU A 182 -6.09 20.61 12.62
CA GLU A 182 -5.71 21.59 11.60
C GLU A 182 -6.20 21.21 10.21
N ASP A 183 -6.58 22.21 9.43
CA ASP A 183 -6.77 22.13 7.99
C ASP A 183 -5.77 23.06 7.27
N LEU A 184 -5.88 23.21 5.95
CA LEU A 184 -5.03 24.11 5.19
C LEU A 184 -5.25 25.60 5.51
N THR A 185 -6.25 25.95 6.33
CA THR A 185 -6.69 27.33 6.60
C THR A 185 -6.49 27.76 8.04
N GLY A 186 -6.25 26.83 8.97
CA GLY A 186 -6.04 27.16 10.38
C GLY A 186 -6.12 25.95 11.31
N LYS A 187 -6.18 26.25 12.62
CA LYS A 187 -6.30 25.26 13.70
C LYS A 187 -7.50 25.58 14.60
N ILE A 188 -8.07 24.53 15.19
CA ILE A 188 -9.17 24.64 16.16
C ILE A 188 -8.99 23.61 17.26
N LEU A 189 -9.40 24.00 18.48
CA LEU A 189 -9.49 23.07 19.61
C LEU A 189 -10.87 22.42 19.64
N VAL A 190 -10.89 21.11 19.68
CA VAL A 190 -12.11 20.31 19.77
C VAL A 190 -12.13 19.53 21.09
N LEU A 191 -13.24 19.61 21.81
CA LEU A 191 -13.42 18.96 23.09
C LEU A 191 -14.37 17.77 22.98
N ILE A 192 -13.91 16.63 23.45
CA ILE A 192 -14.68 15.40 23.58
C ILE A 192 -14.99 15.17 25.06
N ASN A 193 -16.28 15.20 25.40
CA ASN A 193 -16.73 15.04 26.78
C ASN A 193 -16.64 13.56 27.21
N GLN A 194 -16.06 13.29 28.39
CA GLN A 194 -15.96 11.94 28.94
C GLN A 194 -17.31 11.24 29.16
N ASN A 195 -18.39 12.00 29.35
CA ASN A 195 -19.73 11.45 29.53
C ASN A 195 -20.35 10.91 28.23
N LYS A 196 -19.72 11.15 27.07
CA LYS A 196 -20.08 10.56 25.79
C LYS A 196 -19.21 9.33 25.54
N GLU A 197 -19.49 8.23 26.21
CA GLU A 197 -18.63 7.04 26.31
C GLU A 197 -18.15 6.53 24.95
N GLU A 198 -19.06 6.39 23.99
CA GLU A 198 -18.73 5.89 22.64
C GLU A 198 -17.75 6.80 21.89
N VAL A 199 -18.06 8.09 21.80
CA VAL A 199 -17.20 9.08 21.11
C VAL A 199 -15.88 9.27 21.86
N TYR A 200 -15.91 9.21 23.19
CA TYR A 200 -14.73 9.33 24.03
C TYR A 200 -13.79 8.12 23.83
N SER A 201 -14.32 6.91 23.85
CA SER A 201 -13.56 5.68 23.59
C SER A 201 -12.92 5.71 22.18
N GLN A 202 -13.70 6.07 21.16
CA GLN A 202 -13.16 6.24 19.80
C GLN A 202 -12.05 7.30 19.76
N ALA A 203 -12.21 8.42 20.47
CA ALA A 203 -11.22 9.49 20.52
C ALA A 203 -9.92 9.07 21.24
N GLN A 204 -10.01 8.14 22.21
CA GLN A 204 -8.81 7.61 22.88
C GLN A 204 -7.89 6.87 21.92
N ASP A 205 -8.41 6.24 20.88
CA ASP A 205 -7.63 5.51 19.89
C ASP A 205 -7.14 6.37 18.71
N ILE A 206 -7.57 7.65 18.64
CA ILE A 206 -7.08 8.54 17.57
C ILE A 206 -5.59 8.84 17.78
N LEU A 207 -4.81 8.62 16.73
CA LEU A 207 -3.39 8.90 16.67
C LEU A 207 -3.12 10.32 16.14
N LEU A 208 -1.97 10.87 16.48
CA LEU A 208 -1.47 12.08 15.83
C LEU A 208 -1.31 11.83 14.32
N ASP A 209 -1.36 12.89 13.54
CA ASP A 209 -1.23 12.88 12.09
C ASP A 209 -2.34 12.13 11.33
N SER A 210 -3.32 11.53 12.05
CA SER A 210 -4.53 11.00 11.43
C SER A 210 -5.40 12.12 10.88
N VAL A 211 -6.05 11.90 9.74
CA VAL A 211 -7.04 12.83 9.19
C VAL A 211 -8.43 12.32 9.52
N ILE A 212 -9.20 13.13 10.22
CA ILE A 212 -10.54 12.75 10.70
C ILE A 212 -11.58 13.82 10.34
N GLY A 213 -12.83 13.38 10.22
CA GLY A 213 -14.00 14.25 10.24
C GLY A 213 -14.56 14.36 11.66
N VAL A 214 -14.99 15.53 12.08
CA VAL A 214 -15.71 15.71 13.35
C VAL A 214 -16.96 16.55 13.12
N ARG A 215 -18.07 16.10 13.68
CA ARG A 215 -19.35 16.82 13.70
C ARG A 215 -19.68 17.24 15.12
N GLY A 216 -20.19 18.46 15.28
CA GLY A 216 -20.51 18.96 16.60
C GLY A 216 -21.08 20.36 16.58
N SER A 217 -20.90 21.09 17.70
CA SER A 217 -21.37 22.48 17.85
C SER A 217 -20.36 23.31 18.63
N GLY A 218 -20.21 24.56 18.26
CA GLY A 218 -19.28 25.47 18.93
C GLY A 218 -19.03 26.74 18.15
N SER A 219 -17.93 27.38 18.47
CA SER A 219 -17.44 28.60 17.84
C SER A 219 -15.96 28.41 17.48
N ARG A 220 -15.33 29.49 16.96
CA ARG A 220 -13.89 29.47 16.65
C ARG A 220 -12.99 29.21 17.86
N GLU A 221 -13.45 29.55 19.07
CA GLU A 221 -12.67 29.40 20.31
C GLU A 221 -12.67 27.93 20.80
N MET A 222 -13.83 27.27 20.74
CA MET A 222 -14.01 25.91 21.23
C MET A 222 -15.13 25.19 20.46
N PHE A 223 -14.86 23.96 20.05
CA PHE A 223 -15.81 23.09 19.38
C PHE A 223 -16.07 21.83 20.20
N PHE A 224 -17.34 21.52 20.44
CA PHE A 224 -17.77 20.35 21.20
C PHE A 224 -18.19 19.23 20.25
N VAL A 225 -17.48 18.12 20.30
CA VAL A 225 -17.68 17.00 19.39
C VAL A 225 -18.92 16.20 19.79
N ASN A 226 -19.74 15.89 18.80
CA ASN A 226 -20.86 14.96 18.91
C ASN A 226 -20.53 13.62 18.25
N GLU A 227 -19.73 13.63 17.19
CA GLU A 227 -19.41 12.46 16.41
C GLU A 227 -18.04 12.61 15.75
N ILE A 228 -17.32 11.50 15.62
CA ILE A 228 -16.04 11.40 14.93
C ILE A 228 -16.22 10.44 13.77
N ILE A 229 -15.83 10.87 12.58
CA ILE A 229 -15.94 10.13 11.34
C ILE A 229 -14.54 9.83 10.81
N LEU A 230 -14.22 8.55 10.68
CA LEU A 230 -12.96 8.08 10.14
C LEU A 230 -13.06 7.89 8.62
N PRO A 231 -11.93 7.99 7.87
CA PRO A 231 -11.94 7.82 6.42
C PRO A 231 -12.21 6.39 5.94
N GLU A 232 -12.22 5.45 6.79
CA GLU A 232 -12.43 4.01 6.64
C GLU A 232 -12.36 3.44 5.22
N ALA A 233 -11.59 2.36 5.06
CA ALA A 233 -11.62 1.58 3.84
C ALA A 233 -12.88 0.71 3.82
N ILE A 234 -13.73 0.90 2.81
CA ILE A 234 -14.97 0.15 2.61
C ILE A 234 -14.96 -0.46 1.22
N LEU A 235 -14.91 -1.78 1.14
CA LEU A 235 -15.10 -2.52 -0.10
C LEU A 235 -16.60 -2.64 -0.36
N ARG A 236 -17.11 -1.87 -1.33
CA ARG A 236 -18.54 -1.83 -1.65
C ARG A 236 -19.05 -3.14 -2.25
N GLU A 237 -18.22 -3.79 -3.03
CA GLU A 237 -18.53 -5.02 -3.74
C GLU A 237 -17.34 -5.98 -3.66
N LYS A 238 -17.59 -7.23 -3.23
CA LYS A 238 -16.56 -8.27 -3.18
C LYS A 238 -16.29 -8.81 -4.57
N ASN A 239 -15.02 -8.90 -4.95
CA ASN A 239 -14.62 -9.50 -6.20
C ASN A 239 -14.20 -10.97 -5.99
N TYR A 240 -14.50 -11.80 -6.97
CA TYR A 240 -14.26 -13.25 -6.96
C TYR A 240 -13.67 -13.67 -8.30
N LEU A 241 -12.81 -14.68 -8.30
CA LEU A 241 -12.39 -15.30 -9.55
C LEU A 241 -13.49 -16.24 -10.08
N ASP A 242 -13.57 -16.36 -11.39
CA ASP A 242 -14.43 -17.37 -12.04
C ASP A 242 -13.79 -18.77 -11.93
N ARG A 243 -12.45 -18.82 -11.83
CA ARG A 243 -11.65 -20.04 -11.70
C ARG A 243 -11.55 -20.49 -10.25
N ASP A 244 -11.58 -21.81 -10.03
CA ASP A 244 -11.37 -22.41 -8.70
C ASP A 244 -9.86 -22.49 -8.40
N GLU A 245 -9.28 -21.33 -8.12
CA GLU A 245 -7.86 -21.14 -7.83
C GLU A 245 -7.67 -20.59 -6.42
N CYS A 246 -6.55 -20.98 -5.80
CA CYS A 246 -6.19 -20.57 -4.46
C CYS A 246 -4.92 -19.70 -4.46
N ALA A 247 -4.83 -18.81 -3.47
CA ALA A 247 -3.63 -18.08 -3.11
C ALA A 247 -3.12 -18.53 -1.74
N ALA A 248 -1.82 -18.82 -1.65
CA ALA A 248 -1.13 -19.07 -0.39
C ALA A 248 -0.43 -17.78 0.08
N PHE A 249 -0.42 -17.54 1.38
CA PHE A 249 0.16 -16.34 2.00
C PHE A 249 1.21 -16.75 3.03
N ILE A 250 2.44 -16.29 2.83
CA ILE A 250 3.56 -16.50 3.75
C ILE A 250 4.35 -15.21 3.93
N SER A 251 5.15 -15.14 4.98
CA SER A 251 6.10 -14.06 5.26
C SER A 251 7.23 -14.56 6.16
N ASP A 252 8.17 -13.69 6.48
CA ASP A 252 9.12 -13.86 7.56
C ASP A 252 9.85 -15.22 7.48
N ILE A 253 10.45 -15.48 6.30
CA ILE A 253 11.16 -16.75 6.04
C ILE A 253 12.49 -16.77 6.79
N HIS A 254 13.19 -15.62 6.87
CA HIS A 254 14.47 -15.42 7.55
C HIS A 254 15.55 -16.43 7.13
N ILE A 255 15.71 -16.65 5.82
CA ILE A 255 16.79 -17.48 5.30
C ILE A 255 18.14 -16.88 5.71
N GLY A 256 19.00 -17.71 6.29
CA GLY A 256 20.28 -17.30 6.86
C GLY A 256 20.30 -17.30 8.37
N SER A 257 19.17 -17.23 9.04
CA SER A 257 19.06 -17.37 10.50
C SER A 257 19.36 -18.80 10.96
N LYS A 258 19.97 -18.94 12.17
CA LYS A 258 20.09 -20.24 12.85
C LYS A 258 18.74 -20.82 13.28
N MET A 259 17.75 -19.95 13.44
CA MET A 259 16.40 -20.32 13.86
C MET A 259 15.49 -20.66 12.66
N PHE A 260 15.99 -20.57 11.41
CA PHE A 260 15.22 -20.92 10.21
C PHE A 260 14.80 -22.39 10.22
N LEU A 261 13.51 -22.64 10.09
CA LEU A 261 12.87 -23.96 10.08
C LEU A 261 12.90 -24.55 8.66
N GLU A 262 14.09 -24.81 8.13
CA GLU A 262 14.30 -25.23 6.74
C GLU A 262 13.50 -26.49 6.38
N LYS A 263 13.46 -27.51 7.24
CA LYS A 263 12.73 -28.75 6.99
C LYS A 263 11.24 -28.50 6.77
N ASN A 264 10.64 -27.68 7.62
CA ASN A 264 9.22 -27.35 7.56
C ASN A 264 8.92 -26.49 6.33
N PHE A 265 9.82 -25.57 5.97
CA PHE A 265 9.69 -24.78 4.73
C PHE A 265 9.78 -25.65 3.48
N LEU A 266 10.68 -26.63 3.43
CA LEU A 266 10.77 -27.59 2.33
C LEU A 266 9.54 -28.50 2.27
N LYS A 267 8.99 -28.90 3.41
CA LYS A 267 7.73 -29.65 3.50
C LYS A 267 6.56 -28.87 2.89
N PHE A 268 6.46 -27.55 3.14
CA PHE A 268 5.50 -26.68 2.46
C PHE A 268 5.72 -26.67 0.95
N ILE A 269 6.98 -26.60 0.48
CA ILE A 269 7.30 -26.63 -0.96
C ILE A 269 6.90 -27.98 -1.60
N GLU A 270 7.10 -29.09 -0.93
CA GLU A 270 6.64 -30.41 -1.38
C GLU A 270 5.10 -30.47 -1.44
N TRP A 271 4.44 -29.91 -0.41
CA TRP A 271 2.98 -29.86 -0.40
C TRP A 271 2.42 -29.01 -1.54
N ILE A 272 2.92 -27.79 -1.76
CA ILE A 272 2.40 -26.90 -2.83
C ILE A 272 2.60 -27.50 -4.22
N ASN A 273 3.59 -28.40 -4.41
CA ASN A 273 3.79 -29.16 -5.61
C ASN A 273 2.79 -30.33 -5.79
N GLY A 274 2.07 -30.69 -4.74
CA GLY A 274 1.20 -31.87 -4.72
C GLY A 274 1.93 -33.18 -4.47
N ASP A 275 3.18 -33.14 -3.99
CA ASP A 275 4.01 -34.31 -3.72
C ASP A 275 3.75 -34.89 -2.33
N LEU A 276 3.17 -34.10 -1.40
CA LEU A 276 2.94 -34.45 -0.01
C LEU A 276 1.44 -34.37 0.35
N GLY A 277 1.02 -35.22 1.29
CA GLY A 277 -0.35 -35.28 1.80
C GLY A 277 -1.21 -36.39 1.16
N ASP A 278 -2.44 -36.52 1.66
CA ASP A 278 -3.45 -37.42 1.09
C ASP A 278 -4.00 -36.92 -0.26
N ASN A 279 -4.85 -37.68 -0.93
CA ASN A 279 -5.38 -37.31 -2.24
C ASN A 279 -6.13 -35.98 -2.22
N LYS A 280 -6.88 -35.67 -1.13
CA LYS A 280 -7.63 -34.42 -0.99
C LYS A 280 -6.67 -33.24 -0.80
N GLN A 281 -5.67 -33.39 0.04
CA GLN A 281 -4.64 -32.38 0.29
C GLN A 281 -3.84 -32.07 -0.99
N ARG A 282 -3.52 -33.10 -1.79
CA ARG A 282 -2.84 -32.92 -3.10
C ARG A 282 -3.72 -32.17 -4.11
N GLU A 283 -5.01 -32.51 -4.18
CA GLU A 283 -5.96 -31.79 -5.05
C GLU A 283 -6.08 -30.31 -4.62
N GLU A 284 -6.10 -30.02 -3.33
CA GLU A 284 -6.12 -28.67 -2.79
C GLU A 284 -4.81 -27.92 -3.09
N ALA A 285 -3.67 -28.55 -2.91
CA ALA A 285 -2.37 -27.98 -3.25
C ALA A 285 -2.25 -27.61 -4.74
N LEU A 286 -2.80 -28.43 -5.64
CA LEU A 286 -2.77 -28.18 -7.09
C LEU A 286 -3.68 -27.00 -7.50
N LYS A 287 -4.64 -26.58 -6.66
CA LYS A 287 -5.43 -25.35 -6.88
C LYS A 287 -4.65 -24.08 -6.54
N VAL A 288 -3.56 -24.14 -5.76
CA VAL A 288 -2.72 -22.99 -5.46
C VAL A 288 -1.99 -22.55 -6.72
N LYS A 289 -2.34 -21.36 -7.23
CA LYS A 289 -1.74 -20.76 -8.43
C LYS A 289 -0.97 -19.47 -8.11
N TYR A 290 -1.11 -18.96 -6.90
CA TYR A 290 -0.47 -17.73 -6.45
C TYR A 290 0.14 -17.95 -5.07
N LEU A 291 1.40 -17.56 -4.90
CA LEU A 291 2.09 -17.52 -3.62
C LEU A 291 2.50 -16.07 -3.35
N PHE A 292 1.94 -15.49 -2.30
CA PHE A 292 2.31 -14.16 -1.81
C PHE A 292 3.32 -14.29 -0.68
N ILE A 293 4.49 -13.65 -0.84
CA ILE A 293 5.55 -13.61 0.16
C ILE A 293 5.69 -12.16 0.64
N THR A 294 5.28 -11.91 1.89
CA THR A 294 5.09 -10.54 2.40
C THR A 294 6.24 -10.15 3.33
N GLY A 295 7.43 -10.00 2.77
CA GLY A 295 8.61 -9.45 3.46
C GLY A 295 9.42 -10.42 4.31
N ASP A 296 10.57 -9.94 4.75
CA ASP A 296 11.57 -10.62 5.59
C ASP A 296 11.93 -12.02 5.06
N THR A 297 12.27 -12.05 3.76
CA THR A 297 12.58 -13.28 3.04
C THR A 297 13.92 -13.87 3.45
N ILE A 298 14.87 -13.00 3.81
CA ILE A 298 16.18 -13.35 4.34
C ILE A 298 16.34 -12.78 5.76
N ASP A 299 17.29 -13.31 6.52
CA ASP A 299 17.64 -12.76 7.85
C ASP A 299 18.37 -11.41 7.74
N GLY A 300 19.01 -11.17 6.60
CA GLY A 300 19.81 -9.97 6.37
C GLY A 300 21.16 -10.00 7.10
N VAL A 301 21.87 -8.89 7.07
CA VAL A 301 23.16 -8.71 7.73
C VAL A 301 23.26 -7.32 8.35
N GLY A 302 23.52 -7.26 9.67
CA GLY A 302 23.64 -5.99 10.39
C GLY A 302 22.32 -5.29 10.68
N VAL A 303 21.21 -6.01 10.66
CA VAL A 303 19.85 -5.49 10.92
C VAL A 303 19.67 -5.15 12.40
N TYR A 304 20.23 -5.98 13.30
CA TYR A 304 20.20 -5.77 14.74
C TYR A 304 21.54 -6.12 15.41
N PRO A 305 21.81 -5.62 16.64
CA PRO A 305 23.08 -5.86 17.32
C PRO A 305 23.35 -7.35 17.58
N ASN A 306 24.58 -7.80 17.31
CA ASN A 306 25.07 -9.17 17.48
C ASN A 306 24.40 -10.23 16.59
N GLN A 307 23.74 -9.83 15.52
CA GLN A 307 23.09 -10.73 14.57
C GLN A 307 24.05 -11.79 14.00
N GLU A 308 25.33 -11.45 13.80
CA GLU A 308 26.37 -12.36 13.29
C GLU A 308 26.55 -13.63 14.12
N GLN A 309 26.12 -13.62 15.39
CA GLN A 309 26.14 -14.79 16.29
C GLN A 309 24.95 -15.71 16.05
N LEU A 310 23.87 -15.18 15.50
CA LEU A 310 22.61 -15.88 15.21
C LEU A 310 22.44 -16.24 13.72
N SER A 311 23.36 -15.81 12.86
CA SER A 311 23.34 -16.11 11.43
C SER A 311 24.14 -17.36 11.08
N ASN A 312 23.56 -18.24 10.27
CA ASN A 312 24.24 -19.36 9.63
C ASN A 312 24.91 -18.94 8.32
N ILE A 313 24.24 -18.06 7.54
CA ILE A 313 24.73 -17.53 6.27
C ILE A 313 24.98 -16.05 6.48
N LYS A 314 26.24 -15.61 6.37
CA LYS A 314 26.67 -14.24 6.68
C LYS A 314 26.79 -13.34 5.45
N ASP A 315 26.61 -13.87 4.26
CA ASP A 315 26.59 -13.12 3.02
C ASP A 315 25.15 -12.94 2.51
N ILE A 316 24.78 -11.70 2.19
CA ILE A 316 23.41 -11.38 1.74
C ILE A 316 23.08 -12.09 0.42
N THR A 317 24.03 -12.14 -0.51
CA THR A 317 23.82 -12.78 -1.81
C THR A 317 23.66 -14.29 -1.66
N GLU A 318 24.43 -14.92 -0.75
CA GLU A 318 24.27 -16.35 -0.44
C GLU A 318 22.90 -16.65 0.18
N GLN A 319 22.36 -15.74 1.01
CA GLN A 319 21.00 -15.86 1.56
C GLN A 319 19.97 -15.86 0.42
N TYR A 320 20.08 -14.92 -0.53
CA TYR A 320 19.18 -14.89 -1.71
C TYR A 320 19.39 -16.08 -2.66
N GLN A 321 20.61 -16.58 -2.82
CA GLN A 321 20.86 -17.81 -3.58
C GLN A 321 20.15 -19.01 -2.95
N LYS A 322 20.19 -19.12 -1.62
CA LYS A 322 19.47 -20.17 -0.90
C LYS A 322 17.95 -20.01 -1.05
N LEU A 323 17.42 -18.80 -0.93
CA LEU A 323 16.01 -18.51 -1.16
C LEU A 323 15.59 -18.91 -2.58
N ALA A 324 16.33 -18.45 -3.59
CA ALA A 324 16.07 -18.80 -5.00
C ALA A 324 16.13 -20.31 -5.26
N SER A 325 17.10 -21.01 -4.63
CA SER A 325 17.19 -22.48 -4.71
C SER A 325 15.96 -23.18 -4.10
N CYS A 326 15.37 -22.63 -3.04
CA CYS A 326 14.13 -23.16 -2.47
C CYS A 326 12.94 -22.86 -3.40
N LEU A 327 12.78 -21.59 -3.84
CA LEU A 327 11.65 -21.17 -4.67
C LEU A 327 11.67 -21.81 -6.08
N SER A 328 12.84 -22.09 -6.65
CA SER A 328 12.97 -22.78 -7.95
C SER A 328 12.41 -24.20 -7.95
N ARG A 329 12.20 -24.79 -6.76
CA ARG A 329 11.58 -26.12 -6.62
C ARG A 329 10.05 -26.05 -6.70
N ILE A 330 9.46 -24.86 -6.61
CA ILE A 330 8.02 -24.67 -6.77
C ILE A 330 7.65 -24.80 -8.25
N ARG A 331 6.59 -25.53 -8.53
CA ARG A 331 6.11 -25.76 -9.91
C ARG A 331 5.87 -24.44 -10.67
N ASN A 332 6.19 -24.39 -11.94
CA ASN A 332 6.19 -23.17 -12.76
C ASN A 332 4.82 -22.53 -13.01
N ASP A 333 3.72 -23.25 -12.75
CA ASP A 333 2.37 -22.72 -12.88
C ASP A 333 1.88 -21.94 -11.64
N VAL A 334 2.71 -21.85 -10.59
CA VAL A 334 2.51 -20.98 -9.43
C VAL A 334 3.25 -19.66 -9.66
N SER A 335 2.52 -18.57 -9.71
CA SER A 335 3.10 -17.23 -9.70
C SER A 335 3.47 -16.84 -8.27
N ILE A 336 4.73 -16.47 -8.04
CA ILE A 336 5.27 -16.05 -6.75
C ILE A 336 5.38 -14.53 -6.74
N ILE A 337 4.60 -13.85 -5.91
CA ILE A 337 4.63 -12.40 -5.75
C ILE A 337 5.32 -12.07 -4.44
N LEU A 338 6.42 -11.33 -4.50
CA LEU A 338 7.29 -11.09 -3.36
C LEU A 338 7.53 -9.59 -3.17
N CYS A 339 7.22 -9.07 -1.98
CA CYS A 339 7.64 -7.75 -1.53
C CYS A 339 8.72 -7.86 -0.44
N PRO A 340 9.61 -6.86 -0.27
CA PRO A 340 10.61 -6.87 0.81
C PRO A 340 10.01 -6.55 2.18
N GLY A 341 10.77 -6.87 3.24
CA GLY A 341 10.58 -6.43 4.61
C GLY A 341 11.81 -5.68 5.15
N GLN A 342 11.89 -5.52 6.48
CA GLN A 342 12.97 -4.75 7.12
C GLN A 342 14.33 -5.46 7.07
N HIS A 343 14.36 -6.79 6.99
CA HIS A 343 15.55 -7.62 6.93
C HIS A 343 16.10 -7.77 5.50
N ASP A 344 15.28 -7.52 4.49
CA ASP A 344 15.68 -7.65 3.09
C ASP A 344 16.65 -6.54 2.64
N ALA A 345 17.43 -6.82 1.58
CA ALA A 345 18.49 -5.92 1.09
C ALA A 345 17.92 -4.70 0.33
N VAL A 346 17.10 -3.93 1.00
CA VAL A 346 16.55 -2.65 0.56
C VAL A 346 16.67 -1.61 1.67
N ARG A 347 16.36 -0.34 1.38
CA ARG A 347 16.28 0.69 2.43
C ARG A 347 15.19 0.32 3.45
N VAL A 348 15.45 0.61 4.73
CA VAL A 348 14.46 0.42 5.80
C VAL A 348 13.28 1.41 5.67
N ALA A 349 13.56 2.61 5.11
CA ALA A 349 12.54 3.66 4.95
C ALA A 349 11.46 3.25 3.92
N GLU A 350 10.20 3.32 4.35
CA GLU A 350 9.02 3.05 3.51
C GLU A 350 8.63 4.24 2.59
N PRO A 351 8.07 4.00 1.42
CA PRO A 351 7.90 2.68 0.81
C PRO A 351 9.27 2.08 0.44
N GLN A 352 9.41 0.78 0.66
CA GLN A 352 10.61 0.05 0.25
C GLN A 352 10.47 -0.33 -1.24
N PRO A 353 11.49 -0.10 -2.07
CA PRO A 353 11.44 -0.50 -3.47
C PRO A 353 11.46 -2.03 -3.62
N ALA A 354 11.08 -2.54 -4.77
CA ALA A 354 11.29 -3.94 -5.11
C ALA A 354 12.78 -4.33 -4.99
N LEU A 355 13.04 -5.60 -4.67
CA LEU A 355 14.41 -6.12 -4.56
C LEU A 355 15.19 -5.91 -5.87
N GLY A 356 16.35 -5.24 -5.76
CA GLY A 356 17.23 -4.97 -6.89
C GLY A 356 18.15 -6.13 -7.26
N LYS A 357 18.72 -6.09 -8.46
CA LYS A 357 19.67 -7.11 -8.95
C LYS A 357 21.02 -7.10 -8.22
N GLU A 358 21.32 -6.10 -7.39
CA GLU A 358 22.63 -6.00 -6.73
C GLU A 358 22.92 -7.19 -5.84
N PHE A 359 21.98 -7.57 -4.97
CA PHE A 359 22.10 -8.72 -4.07
C PHE A 359 21.11 -9.84 -4.42
N ALA A 360 19.90 -9.47 -4.84
CA ALA A 360 18.81 -10.43 -5.09
C ALA A 360 18.74 -10.89 -6.56
N TRP A 361 19.85 -10.79 -7.34
CA TRP A 361 19.88 -11.26 -8.74
C TRP A 361 19.40 -12.71 -8.91
N PRO A 362 19.61 -13.66 -7.95
CA PRO A 362 19.14 -15.03 -8.16
C PRO A 362 17.61 -15.14 -8.26
N LEU A 363 16.86 -14.23 -7.62
CA LEU A 363 15.40 -14.19 -7.73
C LEU A 363 14.93 -13.68 -9.09
N HIS A 364 15.73 -12.83 -9.74
CA HIS A 364 15.42 -12.32 -11.08
C HIS A 364 15.62 -13.35 -12.20
N GLU A 365 16.32 -14.46 -11.91
CA GLU A 365 16.49 -15.58 -12.85
C GLU A 365 15.29 -16.56 -12.80
N LEU A 366 14.37 -16.40 -11.84
CA LEU A 366 13.21 -17.28 -11.71
C LEU A 366 12.03 -16.71 -12.50
N ASP A 367 11.63 -17.41 -13.55
CA ASP A 367 10.55 -16.98 -14.43
C ASP A 367 9.19 -16.81 -13.75
N ASN A 368 8.93 -17.48 -12.63
CA ASN A 368 7.67 -17.44 -11.91
C ASN A 368 7.65 -16.46 -10.73
N VAL A 369 8.70 -15.66 -10.52
CA VAL A 369 8.81 -14.66 -9.47
C VAL A 369 8.49 -13.27 -10.01
N ILE A 370 7.66 -12.53 -9.29
CA ILE A 370 7.29 -11.13 -9.54
C ILE A 370 7.69 -10.33 -8.30
N LEU A 371 8.71 -9.48 -8.43
CA LEU A 371 9.20 -8.64 -7.34
C LEU A 371 8.45 -7.31 -7.35
N VAL A 372 7.89 -6.94 -6.19
CA VAL A 372 7.12 -5.71 -5.99
C VAL A 372 7.65 -4.94 -4.78
N SER A 373 7.24 -3.67 -4.63
CA SER A 373 7.59 -2.82 -3.48
C SER A 373 6.83 -3.22 -2.21
N ASN A 374 7.21 -2.66 -1.08
CA ASN A 374 6.43 -2.67 0.17
C ASN A 374 6.07 -1.21 0.55
N PRO A 375 4.76 -0.83 0.53
CA PRO A 375 3.62 -1.65 0.11
C PRO A 375 3.53 -1.82 -1.41
N ALA A 376 2.70 -2.80 -1.84
CA ALA A 376 2.30 -2.99 -3.24
C ALA A 376 0.83 -3.40 -3.36
N LEU A 377 0.19 -3.02 -4.45
CA LEU A 377 -1.16 -3.46 -4.80
C LEU A 377 -1.10 -4.31 -6.07
N VAL A 378 -1.57 -5.53 -5.97
CA VAL A 378 -1.57 -6.53 -7.05
C VAL A 378 -2.99 -6.96 -7.34
N GLU A 379 -3.33 -7.16 -8.61
CA GLU A 379 -4.61 -7.70 -9.04
C GLU A 379 -4.41 -9.07 -9.68
N ILE A 380 -5.15 -10.06 -9.19
CA ILE A 380 -5.33 -11.32 -9.91
C ILE A 380 -6.45 -11.11 -10.92
N VAL A 381 -6.07 -11.10 -12.20
CA VAL A 381 -6.94 -10.71 -13.30
C VAL A 381 -7.98 -11.79 -13.59
N ASN A 382 -9.22 -11.36 -13.79
CA ASN A 382 -10.32 -12.18 -14.26
C ASN A 382 -10.58 -11.91 -15.75
N GLU A 383 -10.96 -12.90 -16.54
CA GLU A 383 -11.15 -12.71 -17.99
C GLU A 383 -12.32 -11.80 -18.34
N LYS A 384 -13.41 -11.86 -17.59
CA LYS A 384 -14.68 -11.18 -17.91
C LYS A 384 -15.20 -10.24 -16.83
N LYS A 385 -14.56 -10.20 -15.66
CA LYS A 385 -14.98 -9.41 -14.50
C LYS A 385 -13.80 -8.65 -13.91
N LYS A 386 -14.05 -7.81 -12.92
CA LYS A 386 -13.01 -7.23 -12.08
C LYS A 386 -12.21 -8.34 -11.42
N GLY A 387 -10.91 -8.20 -11.39
CA GLY A 387 -10.01 -9.12 -10.69
C GLY A 387 -10.08 -8.93 -9.18
N VAL A 388 -9.37 -9.78 -8.45
CA VAL A 388 -9.22 -9.70 -6.99
C VAL A 388 -7.99 -8.88 -6.67
N LYS A 389 -8.15 -7.76 -5.96
CA LYS A 389 -7.06 -6.85 -5.56
C LYS A 389 -6.49 -7.27 -4.22
N ILE A 390 -5.17 -7.40 -4.16
CA ILE A 390 -4.44 -7.83 -2.97
C ILE A 390 -3.43 -6.74 -2.62
N LEU A 391 -3.58 -6.13 -1.44
CA LEU A 391 -2.63 -5.18 -0.87
C LEU A 391 -1.62 -5.94 -0.01
N MET A 392 -0.36 -5.86 -0.38
CA MET A 392 0.76 -6.41 0.37
C MET A 392 1.40 -5.30 1.19
N TYR A 393 1.55 -5.52 2.49
CA TYR A 393 2.26 -4.63 3.40
C TYR A 393 2.97 -5.46 4.47
N HIS A 394 4.30 -5.38 4.56
CA HIS A 394 5.04 -6.24 5.49
C HIS A 394 4.59 -6.02 6.94
N GLY A 395 4.56 -4.78 7.46
CA GLY A 395 3.99 -4.56 8.78
C GLY A 395 4.81 -3.73 9.75
N ALA A 396 5.89 -3.05 9.32
CA ALA A 396 6.79 -2.28 10.19
C ALA A 396 6.11 -1.30 11.16
N SER A 397 4.92 -0.79 10.80
CA SER A 397 4.15 0.12 11.65
C SER A 397 3.26 -0.58 12.68
N MET A 398 3.11 -1.91 12.65
CA MET A 398 2.14 -2.63 13.49
C MET A 398 2.50 -2.52 14.97
N THR A 399 3.73 -2.85 15.36
CA THR A 399 4.20 -2.71 16.76
C THR A 399 4.13 -1.28 17.28
N PRO A 400 4.60 -0.24 16.55
CA PRO A 400 4.37 1.16 16.95
C PRO A 400 2.90 1.55 17.10
N ILE A 401 2.00 1.08 16.26
CA ILE A 401 0.55 1.32 16.37
C ILE A 401 0.00 0.67 17.64
N ILE A 402 0.33 -0.59 17.91
CA ILE A 402 -0.09 -1.28 19.14
C ILE A 402 0.36 -0.49 20.37
N ASN A 403 1.61 -0.03 20.38
CA ASN A 403 2.15 0.75 21.49
C ASN A 403 1.49 2.12 21.66
N GLY A 404 1.01 2.72 20.58
CA GLY A 404 0.35 4.03 20.55
C GLY A 404 -1.15 4.01 20.84
N VAL A 405 -1.81 2.84 20.75
CA VAL A 405 -3.27 2.69 20.86
C VAL A 405 -3.64 1.84 22.07
N ASP A 406 -4.26 2.45 23.07
CA ASP A 406 -4.57 1.82 24.35
C ASP A 406 -5.49 0.58 24.21
N SER A 407 -6.47 0.62 23.33
CA SER A 407 -7.37 -0.51 23.07
C SER A 407 -6.61 -1.71 22.51
N LEU A 408 -5.68 -1.50 21.58
CA LEU A 408 -4.87 -2.56 20.99
C LEU A 408 -3.87 -3.17 21.99
N ARG A 409 -3.28 -2.35 22.87
CA ARG A 409 -2.43 -2.86 23.96
C ARG A 409 -3.22 -3.72 24.94
N THR A 410 -4.41 -3.26 25.30
CA THR A 410 -5.27 -3.96 26.29
C THR A 410 -5.65 -5.36 25.83
N ILE A 411 -5.93 -5.56 24.56
CA ILE A 411 -6.25 -6.86 23.97
C ILE A 411 -5.01 -7.66 23.57
N LYS A 412 -3.79 -7.15 23.83
CA LYS A 412 -2.53 -7.75 23.39
C LYS A 412 -2.51 -8.05 21.89
N ALA A 413 -2.75 -7.02 21.09
CA ALA A 413 -2.92 -7.16 19.64
C ALA A 413 -1.69 -7.73 18.90
N HIS A 414 -0.55 -7.94 19.56
CA HIS A 414 0.54 -8.76 19.03
C HIS A 414 0.11 -10.23 18.80
N ASP A 415 -0.83 -10.74 19.61
CA ASP A 415 -1.39 -12.09 19.46
C ASP A 415 -2.56 -12.15 18.47
N THR A 416 -3.09 -11.00 18.05
CA THR A 416 -4.21 -10.87 17.11
C THR A 416 -3.94 -9.77 16.09
N PRO A 417 -2.96 -9.96 15.18
CA PRO A 417 -2.50 -8.92 14.24
C PRO A 417 -3.61 -8.38 13.33
N SER A 418 -4.64 -9.16 13.04
CA SER A 418 -5.80 -8.69 12.25
C SER A 418 -6.47 -7.45 12.87
N LYS A 419 -6.42 -7.29 14.19
CA LYS A 419 -7.01 -6.12 14.88
C LYS A 419 -6.21 -4.85 14.60
N VAL A 420 -4.89 -4.97 14.42
CA VAL A 420 -4.02 -3.85 14.02
C VAL A 420 -4.31 -3.47 12.57
N VAL A 421 -4.43 -4.46 11.69
CA VAL A 421 -4.79 -4.22 10.29
C VAL A 421 -6.18 -3.58 10.17
N ARG A 422 -7.14 -4.03 10.98
CA ARG A 422 -8.46 -3.38 11.08
C ARG A 422 -8.34 -1.90 11.49
N PHE A 423 -7.45 -1.58 12.43
CA PHE A 423 -7.17 -0.20 12.79
C PHE A 423 -6.58 0.61 11.64
N MET A 424 -5.65 0.03 10.85
CA MET A 424 -5.12 0.67 9.64
C MET A 424 -6.23 0.93 8.61
N LEU A 425 -7.12 -0.02 8.39
CA LEU A 425 -8.27 0.11 7.49
C LEU A 425 -9.26 1.19 7.96
N LYS A 426 -9.50 1.33 9.28
CA LYS A 426 -10.29 2.43 9.86
C LYS A 426 -9.69 3.79 9.58
N ASN A 427 -8.38 3.93 9.71
CA ASN A 427 -7.64 5.16 9.41
C ASN A 427 -7.35 5.33 7.91
N ARG A 428 -7.65 4.31 7.09
CA ARG A 428 -7.31 4.23 5.66
C ARG A 428 -5.85 4.56 5.37
N HIS A 429 -4.97 4.12 6.28
CA HIS A 429 -3.54 4.42 6.24
C HIS A 429 -2.72 3.34 6.94
N LEU A 430 -1.65 2.87 6.29
CA LEU A 430 -0.78 1.81 6.81
C LEU A 430 0.10 2.29 7.99
N CYS A 431 0.44 3.58 8.02
CA CYS A 431 1.21 4.19 9.11
C CYS A 431 0.76 5.65 9.33
N PRO A 432 -0.30 5.94 10.10
CA PRO A 432 -0.77 7.31 10.28
C PRO A 432 0.21 8.20 11.05
N ILE A 433 0.97 7.67 12.02
CA ILE A 433 1.88 8.43 12.88
C ILE A 433 3.20 8.71 12.15
N HIS A 434 3.64 9.97 12.14
CA HIS A 434 4.89 10.41 11.54
C HIS A 434 6.14 9.66 12.06
N SER A 435 6.19 9.38 13.35
CA SER A 435 7.38 8.79 14.01
C SER A 435 7.33 7.26 14.13
N ALA A 436 6.27 6.61 13.65
CA ALA A 436 6.10 5.16 13.83
C ALA A 436 7.08 4.35 12.98
N VAL A 437 7.34 4.78 11.75
CA VAL A 437 8.35 4.21 10.86
C VAL A 437 9.17 5.30 10.19
N THR A 438 10.35 4.95 9.72
CA THR A 438 11.11 5.81 8.81
C THR A 438 10.48 5.75 7.42
N TYR A 439 10.24 6.90 6.79
CA TYR A 439 9.64 6.93 5.45
C TYR A 439 10.24 8.02 4.56
N ILE A 440 10.08 7.86 3.25
CA ILE A 440 10.47 8.82 2.23
C ILE A 440 9.24 9.66 1.86
N PRO A 441 9.22 10.97 2.15
CA PRO A 441 8.08 11.82 1.80
C PRO A 441 7.99 12.02 0.28
N ASN A 442 6.84 11.66 -0.30
CA ASN A 442 6.53 11.93 -1.70
C ASN A 442 5.64 13.18 -1.79
N GLU A 443 6.00 14.13 -2.67
CA GLU A 443 5.30 15.40 -2.84
C GLU A 443 3.97 15.28 -3.58
N LYS A 444 3.69 14.15 -4.22
CA LYS A 444 2.52 13.94 -5.09
C LYS A 444 1.49 13.00 -4.49
N VAL A 445 1.93 12.01 -3.73
CA VAL A 445 1.08 10.96 -3.18
C VAL A 445 1.60 10.50 -1.83
N ASP A 446 0.71 10.20 -0.89
CA ASP A 446 1.05 9.46 0.31
C ASP A 446 0.94 7.96 0.00
N GLU A 447 2.10 7.34 -0.21
CA GLU A 447 2.19 5.95 -0.67
C GLU A 447 1.81 4.93 0.43
N LEU A 448 1.70 5.38 1.69
CA LEU A 448 1.19 4.58 2.80
C LEU A 448 -0.32 4.74 3.02
N ALA A 449 -0.96 5.66 2.29
CA ALA A 449 -2.42 5.77 2.30
C ALA A 449 -3.06 4.66 1.45
N ILE A 450 -4.12 4.04 1.95
CA ILE A 450 -4.90 3.03 1.22
C ILE A 450 -5.83 3.75 0.24
N SER A 451 -5.29 4.19 -0.89
CA SER A 451 -6.02 4.97 -1.90
C SER A 451 -7.06 4.13 -2.63
N ASP A 452 -6.66 2.96 -3.07
CA ASP A 452 -7.51 1.95 -3.69
C ASP A 452 -7.82 0.85 -2.67
N VAL A 453 -9.11 0.62 -2.43
CA VAL A 453 -9.55 -0.36 -1.42
C VAL A 453 -9.35 -1.78 -1.96
N PRO A 454 -8.54 -2.63 -1.29
CA PRO A 454 -8.28 -3.98 -1.75
C PRO A 454 -9.44 -4.94 -1.39
N ASP A 455 -9.50 -6.07 -2.07
CA ASP A 455 -10.33 -7.22 -1.67
C ASP A 455 -9.70 -8.00 -0.51
N ILE A 456 -8.35 -8.10 -0.53
CA ILE A 456 -7.55 -8.81 0.46
C ILE A 456 -6.40 -7.90 0.87
N ILE A 457 -6.08 -7.82 2.16
CA ILE A 457 -4.83 -7.24 2.67
C ILE A 457 -4.03 -8.33 3.36
N THR A 458 -2.73 -8.42 3.04
CA THR A 458 -1.81 -9.38 3.67
C THR A 458 -0.65 -8.68 4.36
N THR A 459 -0.27 -9.19 5.55
CA THR A 459 0.84 -8.66 6.36
C THR A 459 1.71 -9.78 6.93
N GLY A 460 2.91 -9.43 7.37
CA GLY A 460 3.87 -10.25 8.13
C GLY A 460 4.24 -9.59 9.46
N ASP A 461 5.55 -9.55 9.80
CA ASP A 461 6.21 -8.83 10.90
C ASP A 461 5.90 -9.34 12.32
N LEU A 462 4.66 -9.71 12.62
CA LEU A 462 4.26 -10.15 13.97
C LEU A 462 4.36 -11.67 14.20
N HIS A 463 4.75 -12.44 13.18
CA HIS A 463 4.96 -13.88 13.24
C HIS A 463 3.76 -14.70 13.73
N LYS A 464 2.53 -14.17 13.52
CA LYS A 464 1.27 -14.79 13.95
C LYS A 464 0.31 -14.91 12.78
N PRO A 465 -0.18 -16.13 12.47
CA PRO A 465 -1.23 -16.31 11.48
C PRO A 465 -2.56 -15.85 12.06
N ASP A 466 -3.22 -14.92 11.39
CA ASP A 466 -4.54 -14.46 11.80
C ASP A 466 -5.39 -14.08 10.58
N VAL A 467 -6.69 -14.29 10.67
CA VAL A 467 -7.63 -14.03 9.59
C VAL A 467 -8.87 -13.33 10.15
N ASP A 468 -9.28 -12.25 9.52
CA ASP A 468 -10.46 -11.46 9.92
C ASP A 468 -11.12 -10.85 8.67
N ILE A 469 -12.30 -10.29 8.83
CA ILE A 469 -12.98 -9.48 7.81
C ILE A 469 -13.34 -8.13 8.39
N TYR A 470 -13.08 -7.09 7.63
CA TYR A 470 -13.51 -5.74 7.95
C TYR A 470 -14.04 -5.02 6.71
N ASN A 471 -15.30 -4.55 6.77
CA ASN A 471 -15.96 -3.84 5.66
C ASN A 471 -15.82 -4.59 4.32
N ASN A 472 -16.06 -5.90 4.30
CA ASN A 472 -15.89 -6.83 3.18
C ASN A 472 -14.43 -7.07 2.73
N ILE A 473 -13.44 -6.44 3.36
CA ILE A 473 -12.02 -6.68 3.08
C ILE A 473 -11.57 -7.89 3.90
N LEU A 474 -11.01 -8.89 3.24
CA LEU A 474 -10.40 -10.04 3.91
C LEU A 474 -9.00 -9.64 4.39
N ILE A 475 -8.73 -9.86 5.67
CA ILE A 475 -7.43 -9.62 6.32
C ILE A 475 -6.75 -10.97 6.47
N VAL A 476 -5.52 -11.09 5.99
CA VAL A 476 -4.70 -12.30 6.08
C VAL A 476 -3.34 -11.92 6.64
N CYS A 477 -3.10 -12.23 7.91
CA CYS A 477 -1.79 -12.05 8.53
C CYS A 477 -1.03 -13.38 8.43
N SER A 478 0.18 -13.33 7.93
CA SER A 478 1.02 -14.50 7.73
C SER A 478 1.82 -14.86 8.98
N SER A 479 2.18 -16.12 9.08
CA SER A 479 3.10 -16.66 10.07
C SER A 479 4.56 -16.47 9.62
N CYS A 480 5.50 -17.03 10.36
CA CYS A 480 6.93 -17.05 10.05
C CYS A 480 7.45 -18.47 9.79
N TRP A 481 8.72 -18.55 9.37
CA TRP A 481 9.46 -19.82 9.22
C TRP A 481 10.70 -19.85 10.11
N GLN A 482 10.61 -19.17 11.24
CA GLN A 482 11.67 -19.06 12.23
C GLN A 482 11.14 -19.48 13.60
N SER A 483 11.88 -20.31 14.33
CA SER A 483 11.58 -20.63 15.73
C SER A 483 11.84 -19.40 16.60
N THR A 484 11.27 -19.40 17.82
CA THR A 484 11.40 -18.29 18.77
C THR A 484 12.85 -17.85 18.93
N THR A 485 13.10 -16.58 18.71
CA THR A 485 14.41 -15.95 18.84
C THR A 485 14.65 -15.47 20.28
N PRO A 486 15.91 -15.30 20.73
CA PRO A 486 16.22 -14.71 22.03
C PRO A 486 15.65 -13.29 22.22
N PHE A 487 15.44 -12.55 21.13
CA PHE A 487 14.81 -11.25 21.19
C PHE A 487 13.30 -11.37 21.50
N GLU A 488 12.60 -12.26 20.81
CA GLU A 488 11.17 -12.52 21.04
C GLU A 488 10.90 -13.03 22.45
N GLU A 489 11.71 -13.96 22.95
CA GLU A 489 11.64 -14.41 24.36
C GLU A 489 11.77 -13.23 25.33
N LYS A 490 12.74 -12.33 25.08
CA LYS A 490 12.99 -11.17 25.94
C LYS A 490 11.82 -10.19 25.97
N VAL A 491 11.13 -9.99 24.85
CA VAL A 491 9.99 -9.06 24.77
C VAL A 491 8.65 -9.75 25.08
N GLY A 492 8.66 -11.08 25.30
CA GLY A 492 7.45 -11.87 25.59
C GLY A 492 6.56 -12.09 24.37
N ASN A 493 7.15 -12.10 23.17
CA ASN A 493 6.46 -12.45 21.95
C ASN A 493 6.56 -13.97 21.72
N HIS A 494 5.46 -14.58 21.29
CA HIS A 494 5.37 -16.02 21.04
C HIS A 494 4.97 -16.27 19.59
N PRO A 495 5.93 -16.44 18.65
CA PRO A 495 5.61 -16.73 17.26
C PRO A 495 4.89 -18.07 17.13
N GLU A 496 4.09 -18.17 16.07
CA GLU A 496 3.41 -19.40 15.67
C GLU A 496 3.89 -19.83 14.27
N PRO A 497 5.10 -20.40 14.16
CA PRO A 497 5.71 -20.66 12.86
C PRO A 497 5.00 -21.74 12.05
N CYS A 498 5.34 -21.82 10.75
CA CYS A 498 4.98 -22.90 9.83
C CYS A 498 3.47 -23.02 9.53
N LYS A 499 2.67 -22.00 9.83
CA LYS A 499 1.22 -21.99 9.55
C LYS A 499 0.93 -21.13 8.33
N VAL A 500 0.27 -21.71 7.33
CA VAL A 500 0.04 -21.07 6.02
C VAL A 500 -1.44 -20.87 5.76
N PRO A 501 -1.92 -19.61 5.70
CA PRO A 501 -3.26 -19.30 5.20
C PRO A 501 -3.36 -19.54 3.69
N ILE A 502 -4.36 -20.30 3.28
CA ILE A 502 -4.71 -20.58 1.89
C ILE A 502 -6.11 -20.02 1.63
N VAL A 503 -6.21 -19.09 0.71
CA VAL A 503 -7.49 -18.45 0.33
C VAL A 503 -7.95 -18.98 -1.02
N ASN A 504 -9.14 -19.54 -1.07
CA ASN A 504 -9.80 -19.84 -2.33
C ASN A 504 -10.38 -18.55 -2.93
N LEU A 505 -9.87 -18.12 -4.07
CA LEU A 505 -10.21 -16.82 -4.67
C LEU A 505 -11.61 -16.80 -5.33
N LYS A 506 -12.24 -17.98 -5.52
CA LYS A 506 -13.60 -18.09 -6.03
C LYS A 506 -14.66 -17.99 -4.93
N THR A 507 -14.38 -18.52 -3.75
CA THR A 507 -15.34 -18.58 -2.63
C THR A 507 -14.98 -17.65 -1.48
N ARG A 508 -13.73 -17.18 -1.42
CA ARG A 508 -13.09 -16.46 -0.31
C ARG A 508 -12.97 -17.27 0.98
N ALA A 509 -13.23 -18.57 0.92
CA ALA A 509 -12.96 -19.47 2.04
C ALA A 509 -11.45 -19.51 2.34
N VAL A 510 -11.10 -19.52 3.62
CA VAL A 510 -9.72 -19.56 4.09
C VAL A 510 -9.49 -20.84 4.87
N LYS A 511 -8.37 -21.50 4.60
CA LYS A 511 -7.85 -22.61 5.39
C LYS A 511 -6.48 -22.25 5.94
N ILE A 512 -6.20 -22.61 7.17
CA ILE A 512 -4.84 -22.52 7.73
C ILE A 512 -4.29 -23.93 7.85
N ILE A 513 -3.18 -24.18 7.17
CA ILE A 513 -2.48 -25.47 7.15
C ILE A 513 -1.24 -25.34 8.00
N ASP A 514 -1.01 -26.29 8.91
CA ASP A 514 0.15 -26.36 9.79
C ASP A 514 1.18 -27.36 9.25
N PHE A 515 2.41 -26.89 9.09
CA PHE A 515 3.57 -27.65 8.65
C PHE A 515 4.59 -27.86 9.77
N SER A 516 4.24 -27.57 11.04
CA SER A 516 5.17 -27.64 12.17
C SER A 516 5.49 -29.06 12.59
N GLU A 517 4.54 -30.00 12.48
CA GLU A 517 4.74 -31.39 12.85
C GLU A 517 5.62 -32.14 11.83
N ASP A 518 6.43 -33.10 12.29
CA ASP A 518 7.41 -33.77 11.43
C ASP A 518 6.76 -34.72 10.39
N GLU A 519 5.68 -35.41 10.71
CA GLU A 519 5.12 -36.49 9.87
C GLU A 519 3.76 -36.16 9.25
N GLU A 520 2.97 -35.25 9.83
CA GLU A 520 1.60 -34.96 9.37
C GLU A 520 1.43 -33.50 8.94
N ILE A 521 0.52 -33.28 7.99
CA ILE A 521 0.04 -31.97 7.61
C ILE A 521 -1.36 -31.83 8.16
N GLU A 522 -1.59 -30.83 9.02
CA GLU A 522 -2.88 -30.60 9.62
C GLU A 522 -3.56 -29.34 9.08
N GLU A 523 -4.84 -29.49 8.71
CA GLU A 523 -5.73 -28.35 8.51
C GLU A 523 -6.28 -27.97 9.88
N ILE A 524 -5.74 -26.89 10.47
CA ILE A 524 -6.08 -26.51 11.86
C ILE A 524 -7.28 -25.60 11.95
N LYS A 525 -7.60 -24.86 10.89
CA LYS A 525 -8.69 -23.88 10.88
C LYS A 525 -9.28 -23.73 9.49
N THR A 526 -10.61 -23.78 9.39
CA THR A 526 -11.34 -23.43 8.17
C THR A 526 -12.27 -22.26 8.47
N CYS A 527 -12.26 -21.24 7.64
CA CYS A 527 -13.10 -20.06 7.81
C CYS A 527 -13.92 -19.80 6.54
N GLU A 528 -15.20 -19.51 6.71
CA GLU A 528 -16.10 -19.15 5.63
C GLU A 528 -16.76 -17.80 5.90
N GLU A 529 -16.92 -16.99 4.86
CA GLU A 529 -17.64 -15.74 4.96
C GLU A 529 -19.16 -16.00 5.03
N LYS A 530 -19.80 -15.58 6.12
CA LYS A 530 -21.27 -15.56 6.25
C LYS A 530 -21.74 -14.10 6.40
N GLY A 531 -22.11 -13.48 5.28
CA GLY A 531 -22.47 -12.06 5.25
C GLY A 531 -21.27 -11.13 5.44
N SER A 532 -21.25 -10.36 6.54
CA SER A 532 -20.15 -9.48 6.94
C SER A 532 -19.22 -10.10 7.99
N GLU A 533 -19.44 -11.34 8.37
CA GLU A 533 -18.70 -12.04 9.43
C GLU A 533 -17.90 -13.21 8.86
N LEU A 534 -16.81 -13.54 9.52
CA LEU A 534 -16.01 -14.73 9.25
C LEU A 534 -16.34 -15.78 10.32
N VAL A 535 -16.90 -16.92 9.90
CA VAL A 535 -17.18 -18.04 10.78
C VAL A 535 -16.09 -19.07 10.62
N CYS A 536 -15.40 -19.39 11.72
CA CYS A 536 -14.27 -20.31 11.70
C CYS A 536 -14.55 -21.56 12.51
N GLU A 537 -14.18 -22.71 11.97
CA GLU A 537 -14.16 -24.01 12.68
C GLU A 537 -12.68 -24.39 12.93
N VAL A 538 -12.35 -24.74 14.17
CA VAL A 538 -11.04 -25.25 14.58
C VAL A 538 -11.14 -26.76 14.72
N LYS A 539 -10.24 -27.52 14.09
CA LYS A 539 -10.18 -28.97 14.25
C LYS A 539 -9.65 -29.32 15.64
N GLY A 540 -10.37 -30.20 16.32
CA GLY A 540 -9.97 -30.73 17.64
C GLY A 540 -10.74 -30.18 18.84
N GLU A 541 -11.45 -29.07 18.70
CA GLU A 541 -12.39 -28.57 19.72
C GLU A 541 -13.83 -28.99 19.38
N LYS A 542 -14.59 -29.38 20.39
CA LYS A 542 -16.05 -29.63 20.23
C LYS A 542 -16.67 -28.35 19.69
N LYS A 543 -17.35 -28.46 18.53
CA LYS A 543 -18.06 -27.40 17.79
C LYS A 543 -18.55 -26.27 18.70
N GLU A 544 -17.70 -25.29 18.95
CA GLU A 544 -18.09 -23.96 19.34
C GLU A 544 -17.86 -23.07 18.11
N GLU A 545 -18.96 -22.62 17.50
CA GLU A 545 -18.90 -21.61 16.46
C GLU A 545 -18.29 -20.33 17.07
N VAL A 546 -17.03 -20.08 16.82
CA VAL A 546 -16.40 -18.81 17.19
C VAL A 546 -16.79 -17.76 16.16
N ILE A 547 -17.86 -17.04 16.46
CA ILE A 547 -18.24 -15.85 15.68
C ILE A 547 -17.26 -14.74 16.04
N VAL A 548 -16.35 -14.43 15.14
CA VAL A 548 -15.47 -13.26 15.27
C VAL A 548 -16.28 -12.01 14.92
N LYS A 549 -16.79 -11.33 15.96
CA LYS A 549 -17.53 -10.06 15.85
C LYS A 549 -16.60 -8.87 15.62
#